data_0c8a37bb15aef1618793faf9a12d10d1
#
_entry.id   0c8a37bb15aef1618793faf9a12d10d1
#
_cell.length_a   1.000
_cell.length_b   1.000
_cell.length_c   1.000
_cell.angle_alpha   90.00
_cell.angle_beta   90.00
_cell.angle_gamma   90.00
#
_symmetry.space_group_name_H-M   'P 1'
#
loop_
_entity.id
_entity.type
_entity.pdbx_description
1 polymer ?
#
loop_
_entity_poly.entity_id
_entity_poly.type
_entity_poly.pdbx_seq_one_letter_code
_entity_poly.pdbx_strand_id
1 'polypeptide(L)'
;MRSSLHPFYFFMMRYSYITHLECSKCHRAYAHTEIQTFCNACTATLLPRYDLAAVREQIGRDEVSHRPKGMWRWHELLPVVDEKNRVFLGEGDASLLSLPRLGRALGLEQLLVKDESNNPTGSFKARGLAAAISKAKELGVEKVIIPTAGNAGGAMAAYAARAGLKAHIFMPKDTPVANREESRIVGAEVELVDGLISDAARLAGEKARLEGWFDVSTFKEPYRVEGKKVMGYELAESFGWQLPDVIVYPTGGGTGLVGMWKAFAELEELGWLENTHRPRMVAVQAEGCAPVVHAFENGASYCDFWTNAQTIASGLRVPKSFADHLILRDIYESQGTAVAVGDKAILESQKLLARLEGIFAAPEGAATLAALEQLVEQKWVQPDERIVLFNTGSGLKYLDPQSPV
;
A
#
# COMPACT_ATOMS: atom_id res chain seq x y z
N MET A 1 -54.21 20.90 -23.17
CA MET A 1 -53.41 20.05 -22.27
C MET A 1 -52.07 19.74 -22.97
N ARG A 2 -51.00 20.44 -22.58
CA ARG A 2 -49.66 20.17 -23.05
C ARG A 2 -48.95 19.40 -21.93
N SER A 3 -48.72 18.11 -22.17
CA SER A 3 -47.90 17.28 -21.29
C SER A 3 -46.42 17.69 -21.38
N SER A 4 -45.91 18.23 -20.33
CA SER A 4 -44.47 18.47 -20.15
C SER A 4 -43.75 17.15 -19.95
N LEU A 5 -43.16 16.61 -21.02
CA LEU A 5 -42.16 15.56 -20.93
C LEU A 5 -40.90 16.16 -20.31
N HIS A 6 -40.64 15.87 -19.05
CA HIS A 6 -39.32 16.07 -18.47
C HIS A 6 -38.36 15.09 -19.13
N PRO A 7 -37.21 15.54 -19.66
CA PRO A 7 -36.21 14.61 -20.13
C PRO A 7 -35.60 13.90 -18.91
N PHE A 8 -35.89 12.63 -18.76
CA PHE A 8 -35.12 11.74 -17.91
C PHE A 8 -33.71 11.68 -18.52
N TYR A 9 -32.81 12.48 -17.99
CA TYR A 9 -31.38 12.23 -18.17
C TYR A 9 -31.05 10.92 -17.46
N PHE A 10 -30.99 9.84 -18.22
CA PHE A 10 -30.28 8.62 -17.80
C PHE A 10 -28.81 9.02 -17.61
N PHE A 11 -28.44 9.40 -16.40
CA PHE A 11 -27.03 9.46 -16.04
C PHE A 11 -26.49 8.03 -16.12
N MET A 12 -25.77 7.70 -17.19
CA MET A 12 -25.05 6.43 -17.27
C MET A 12 -24.07 6.41 -16.08
N MET A 13 -24.27 5.49 -15.15
CA MET A 13 -23.35 5.29 -14.03
C MET A 13 -21.94 5.03 -14.60
N ARG A 14 -21.01 5.87 -14.20
CA ARG A 14 -19.61 5.71 -14.60
C ARG A 14 -18.98 4.61 -13.77
N TYR A 15 -18.13 3.79 -14.39
CA TYR A 15 -17.37 2.78 -13.65
C TYR A 15 -16.33 3.42 -12.70
N SER A 16 -15.71 4.53 -13.10
CA SER A 16 -14.81 5.32 -12.26
C SER A 16 -15.12 6.82 -12.40
N TYR A 17 -14.94 7.53 -11.31
CA TYR A 17 -15.08 9.00 -11.26
C TYR A 17 -13.73 9.72 -11.21
N ILE A 18 -12.66 9.08 -11.69
CA ILE A 18 -11.37 9.74 -11.84
C ILE A 18 -11.48 10.94 -12.77
N THR A 19 -10.92 12.08 -12.36
CA THR A 19 -10.93 13.33 -13.13
C THR A 19 -9.58 13.66 -13.73
N HIS A 20 -8.53 13.59 -12.93
CA HIS A 20 -7.16 13.94 -13.34
C HIS A 20 -6.14 13.35 -12.37
N LEU A 21 -4.87 13.52 -12.68
CA LEU A 21 -3.76 13.27 -11.78
C LEU A 21 -3.22 14.61 -11.30
N GLU A 22 -2.96 14.76 -10.02
CA GLU A 22 -2.44 15.99 -9.43
C GLU A 22 -1.06 15.77 -8.82
N CYS A 23 -0.16 16.69 -9.07
CA CYS A 23 1.16 16.66 -8.43
C CYS A 23 1.04 16.94 -6.93
N SER A 24 1.64 16.09 -6.10
CA SER A 24 1.62 16.19 -4.64
C SER A 24 2.35 17.43 -4.06
N LYS A 25 3.11 18.17 -4.89
CA LYS A 25 3.87 19.35 -4.47
C LYS A 25 3.39 20.64 -5.12
N CYS A 26 3.34 20.68 -6.45
CA CYS A 26 3.03 21.90 -7.20
C CYS A 26 1.59 21.99 -7.70
N HIS A 27 0.77 20.99 -7.38
CA HIS A 27 -0.66 20.90 -7.72
C HIS A 27 -0.97 20.96 -9.23
N ARG A 28 0.05 20.80 -10.10
CA ARG A 28 -0.16 20.72 -11.53
C ARG A 28 -1.00 19.50 -11.88
N ALA A 29 -2.05 19.72 -12.69
CA ALA A 29 -2.91 18.66 -13.19
C ALA A 29 -2.35 18.02 -14.47
N TYR A 30 -2.60 16.71 -14.61
CA TYR A 30 -2.22 15.87 -15.75
C TYR A 30 -3.42 15.02 -16.17
N ALA A 31 -3.50 14.70 -17.47
CA ALA A 31 -4.53 13.82 -17.98
C ALA A 31 -4.32 12.39 -17.47
N HIS A 32 -5.37 11.77 -16.91
CA HIS A 32 -5.36 10.37 -16.50
C HIS A 32 -5.53 9.39 -17.68
N THR A 33 -5.82 9.91 -18.86
CA THR A 33 -6.00 9.16 -20.13
C THR A 33 -4.69 8.95 -20.88
N GLU A 34 -3.60 9.50 -20.38
CA GLU A 34 -2.26 9.40 -20.97
C GLU A 34 -1.32 8.68 -20.00
N ILE A 35 -0.25 8.08 -20.54
CA ILE A 35 0.79 7.46 -19.73
C ILE A 35 1.53 8.56 -18.97
N GLN A 36 1.39 8.53 -17.64
CA GLN A 36 2.06 9.44 -16.72
C GLN A 36 2.88 8.64 -15.70
N THR A 37 3.96 9.22 -15.26
CA THR A 37 4.78 8.69 -14.16
C THR A 37 4.77 9.66 -12.98
N PHE A 38 5.68 10.61 -12.96
CA PHE A 38 5.77 11.66 -11.93
C PHE A 38 5.69 13.05 -12.58
N CYS A 39 5.56 14.08 -11.78
CA CYS A 39 5.47 15.46 -12.26
C CYS A 39 6.73 15.86 -13.05
N ASN A 40 6.54 16.32 -14.27
CA ASN A 40 7.65 16.77 -15.14
C ASN A 40 8.23 18.13 -14.73
N ALA A 41 7.54 18.89 -13.84
CA ALA A 41 8.00 20.19 -13.37
C ALA A 41 8.85 20.12 -12.08
N CYS A 42 8.52 19.20 -11.15
CA CYS A 42 9.17 19.13 -9.85
C CYS A 42 9.53 17.70 -9.42
N THR A 43 9.41 16.72 -10.31
CA THR A 43 9.73 15.30 -10.09
C THR A 43 9.01 14.64 -8.89
N ALA A 44 7.94 15.25 -8.38
CA ALA A 44 7.14 14.67 -7.30
C ALA A 44 6.10 13.66 -7.84
N THR A 45 5.60 12.82 -6.95
CA THR A 45 4.57 11.84 -7.27
C THR A 45 3.27 12.50 -7.71
N LEU A 46 2.52 11.83 -8.60
CA LEU A 46 1.17 12.21 -8.99
C LEU A 46 0.16 11.36 -8.22
N LEU A 47 -0.94 11.97 -7.83
CA LEU A 47 -2.05 11.30 -7.13
C LEU A 47 -3.34 11.46 -7.94
N PRO A 48 -4.09 10.38 -8.21
CA PRO A 48 -5.41 10.45 -8.82
C PRO A 48 -6.40 11.25 -7.97
N ARG A 49 -7.22 12.07 -8.64
CA ARG A 49 -8.33 12.83 -8.07
C ARG A 49 -9.66 12.36 -8.67
N TYR A 50 -10.69 12.39 -7.85
CA TYR A 50 -12.02 11.88 -8.17
C TYR A 50 -13.06 12.97 -7.98
N ASP A 51 -14.14 12.92 -8.75
CA ASP A 51 -15.34 13.73 -8.54
C ASP A 51 -16.16 13.13 -7.39
N LEU A 52 -15.74 13.42 -6.16
CA LEU A 52 -16.39 12.90 -4.94
C LEU A 52 -17.82 13.43 -4.77
N ALA A 53 -18.10 14.63 -5.27
CA ALA A 53 -19.46 15.16 -5.25
C ALA A 53 -20.41 14.30 -6.09
N ALA A 54 -19.99 13.96 -7.31
CA ALA A 54 -20.76 13.07 -8.19
C ALA A 54 -20.88 11.65 -7.61
N VAL A 55 -19.82 11.11 -6.99
CA VAL A 55 -19.90 9.80 -6.30
C VAL A 55 -20.93 9.84 -5.20
N ARG A 56 -20.91 10.85 -4.33
CA ARG A 56 -21.87 11.01 -3.21
C ARG A 56 -23.33 11.08 -3.67
N GLU A 57 -23.59 11.69 -4.85
CA GLU A 57 -24.94 11.77 -5.41
C GLU A 57 -25.43 10.46 -6.03
N GLN A 58 -24.50 9.63 -6.52
CA GLN A 58 -24.85 8.44 -7.31
C GLN A 58 -24.84 7.15 -6.48
N ILE A 59 -24.05 7.08 -5.41
CA ILE A 59 -23.83 5.83 -4.70
C ILE A 59 -23.73 6.06 -3.18
N GLY A 60 -24.33 5.15 -2.42
CA GLY A 60 -24.24 5.13 -0.97
C GLY A 60 -23.24 4.07 -0.47
N ARG A 61 -22.69 4.29 0.71
CA ARG A 61 -21.79 3.34 1.38
C ARG A 61 -22.43 1.95 1.55
N ASP A 62 -23.74 1.89 1.82
CA ASP A 62 -24.46 0.62 2.00
C ASP A 62 -24.53 -0.18 0.70
N GLU A 63 -24.67 0.49 -0.45
CA GLU A 63 -24.66 -0.19 -1.75
C GLU A 63 -23.31 -0.86 -2.00
N VAL A 64 -22.20 -0.16 -1.73
CA VAL A 64 -20.85 -0.73 -1.89
C VAL A 64 -20.65 -1.92 -0.96
N SER A 65 -21.17 -1.88 0.27
CA SER A 65 -21.07 -2.96 1.25
C SER A 65 -21.78 -4.24 0.81
N HIS A 66 -22.84 -4.12 0.00
CA HIS A 66 -23.59 -5.28 -0.52
C HIS A 66 -23.00 -5.89 -1.80
N ARG A 67 -21.98 -5.29 -2.39
CA ARG A 67 -21.33 -5.81 -3.60
C ARG A 67 -20.49 -7.06 -3.31
N PRO A 68 -20.23 -7.89 -4.35
CA PRO A 68 -19.31 -9.02 -4.23
C PRO A 68 -17.94 -8.58 -3.69
N LYS A 69 -17.38 -9.41 -2.80
CA LYS A 69 -16.09 -9.14 -2.14
C LYS A 69 -14.94 -8.95 -3.14
N GLY A 70 -13.96 -8.16 -2.76
CA GLY A 70 -12.78 -7.83 -3.52
C GLY A 70 -12.58 -6.31 -3.62
N MET A 71 -11.35 -5.92 -3.92
CA MET A 71 -10.97 -4.50 -3.97
C MET A 71 -11.79 -3.70 -5.01
N TRP A 72 -12.23 -4.33 -6.09
CA TRP A 72 -12.93 -3.67 -7.19
C TRP A 72 -14.40 -3.31 -6.91
N ARG A 73 -14.94 -3.69 -5.77
CA ARG A 73 -16.25 -3.19 -5.34
C ARG A 73 -16.29 -1.68 -5.07
N TRP A 74 -15.09 -1.07 -4.94
CA TRP A 74 -14.86 0.36 -4.79
C TRP A 74 -14.50 1.06 -6.10
N HIS A 75 -14.89 0.50 -7.24
CA HIS A 75 -14.42 0.89 -8.57
C HIS A 75 -14.63 2.37 -8.92
N GLU A 76 -15.66 3.04 -8.39
CA GLU A 76 -15.92 4.47 -8.58
C GLU A 76 -14.75 5.33 -8.08
N LEU A 77 -14.08 4.87 -7.04
CA LEU A 77 -12.95 5.50 -6.38
C LEU A 77 -11.60 4.88 -6.80
N LEU A 78 -11.58 4.10 -7.90
CA LEU A 78 -10.38 3.48 -8.45
C LEU A 78 -10.08 3.99 -9.87
N PRO A 79 -8.83 3.92 -10.35
CA PRO A 79 -8.40 4.67 -11.53
C PRO A 79 -8.82 4.08 -12.89
N VAL A 80 -9.35 2.87 -12.93
CA VAL A 80 -9.76 2.19 -14.19
C VAL A 80 -11.14 2.68 -14.61
N VAL A 81 -11.27 3.17 -15.83
CA VAL A 81 -12.52 3.77 -16.33
C VAL A 81 -13.40 2.75 -17.04
N ASP A 82 -12.81 1.77 -17.70
CA ASP A 82 -13.53 0.72 -18.42
C ASP A 82 -13.29 -0.63 -17.74
N GLU A 83 -14.36 -1.24 -17.22
CA GLU A 83 -14.33 -2.50 -16.45
C GLU A 83 -13.60 -3.64 -17.17
N LYS A 84 -13.65 -3.70 -18.51
CA LYS A 84 -12.93 -4.73 -19.30
C LYS A 84 -11.42 -4.75 -19.10
N ASN A 85 -10.86 -3.65 -18.61
CA ASN A 85 -9.43 -3.53 -18.34
C ASN A 85 -9.06 -3.97 -16.92
N ARG A 86 -10.05 -4.24 -16.07
CA ARG A 86 -9.84 -4.75 -14.72
C ARG A 86 -9.09 -6.08 -14.75
N VAL A 87 -7.99 -6.14 -14.02
CA VAL A 87 -7.23 -7.37 -13.79
C VAL A 87 -7.44 -7.76 -12.33
N PHE A 88 -8.00 -8.93 -12.10
CA PHE A 88 -8.41 -9.40 -10.78
C PHE A 88 -7.94 -10.84 -10.54
N LEU A 89 -7.34 -11.09 -9.38
CA LEU A 89 -6.88 -12.40 -8.90
C LEU A 89 -7.47 -12.75 -7.53
N GLY A 90 -8.41 -11.94 -7.00
CA GLY A 90 -9.04 -12.16 -5.70
C GLY A 90 -8.52 -11.25 -4.60
N GLU A 91 -7.80 -10.15 -4.93
CA GLU A 91 -7.30 -9.20 -3.95
C GLU A 91 -8.42 -8.36 -3.31
N GLY A 92 -8.21 -8.00 -2.06
CA GLY A 92 -9.14 -7.17 -1.28
C GLY A 92 -9.85 -7.95 -0.18
N ASP A 93 -10.63 -7.22 0.62
CA ASP A 93 -11.39 -7.74 1.77
C ASP A 93 -10.55 -8.64 2.71
N ALA A 94 -9.31 -8.24 2.95
CA ALA A 94 -8.41 -8.94 3.86
C ALA A 94 -8.96 -8.94 5.29
N SER A 95 -8.71 -10.01 6.02
CA SER A 95 -9.27 -10.23 7.35
C SER A 95 -8.79 -9.18 8.35
N LEU A 96 -9.72 -8.70 9.16
CA LEU A 96 -9.43 -7.93 10.37
C LEU A 96 -9.66 -8.87 11.58
N LEU A 97 -8.58 -9.27 12.24
CA LEU A 97 -8.59 -10.28 13.29
C LEU A 97 -8.31 -9.64 14.66
N SER A 98 -9.08 -10.01 15.66
CA SER A 98 -8.79 -9.64 17.07
C SER A 98 -7.59 -10.44 17.57
N LEU A 99 -6.75 -9.82 18.41
CA LEU A 99 -5.56 -10.42 19.04
C LEU A 99 -5.74 -10.51 20.56
N PRO A 100 -6.68 -11.33 21.09
CA PRO A 100 -7.09 -11.28 22.49
C PRO A 100 -6.00 -11.75 23.47
N ARG A 101 -5.11 -12.63 23.06
CA ARG A 101 -4.02 -13.13 23.94
C ARG A 101 -2.88 -12.11 24.01
N LEU A 102 -2.54 -11.48 22.90
CA LEU A 102 -1.58 -10.38 22.84
C LEU A 102 -2.13 -9.14 23.55
N GLY A 103 -3.38 -8.76 23.29
CA GLY A 103 -4.03 -7.63 23.95
C GLY A 103 -3.97 -7.79 25.47
N ARG A 104 -4.31 -8.97 25.99
CA ARG A 104 -4.21 -9.25 27.43
C ARG A 104 -2.77 -9.17 27.96
N ALA A 105 -1.80 -9.68 27.19
CA ALA A 105 -0.39 -9.64 27.59
C ALA A 105 0.17 -8.21 27.65
N LEU A 106 -0.33 -7.31 26.77
CA LEU A 106 0.09 -5.91 26.67
C LEU A 106 -0.79 -4.95 27.47
N GLY A 107 -1.89 -5.42 28.09
CA GLY A 107 -2.85 -4.57 28.79
C GLY A 107 -3.72 -3.72 27.87
N LEU A 108 -4.00 -4.19 26.64
CA LEU A 108 -4.80 -3.49 25.63
C LEU A 108 -6.13 -4.22 25.41
N GLU A 109 -7.24 -3.48 25.40
CA GLU A 109 -8.58 -4.05 25.32
C GLU A 109 -9.00 -4.34 23.86
N GLN A 110 -8.58 -3.51 22.91
CA GLN A 110 -9.01 -3.55 21.52
C GLN A 110 -7.81 -3.61 20.55
N LEU A 111 -7.02 -4.68 20.65
CA LEU A 111 -5.90 -4.93 19.75
C LEU A 111 -6.34 -5.82 18.57
N LEU A 112 -6.12 -5.37 17.36
CA LEU A 112 -6.46 -6.07 16.12
C LEU A 112 -5.28 -6.10 15.15
N VAL A 113 -5.35 -7.03 14.18
CA VAL A 113 -4.45 -7.04 13.02
C VAL A 113 -5.24 -7.09 11.73
N LYS A 114 -4.90 -6.20 10.80
CA LYS A 114 -5.32 -6.31 9.39
C LYS A 114 -4.34 -7.25 8.69
N ASP A 115 -4.80 -8.47 8.41
CA ASP A 115 -3.96 -9.52 7.84
C ASP A 115 -4.04 -9.55 6.32
N GLU A 116 -3.09 -8.91 5.67
CA GLU A 116 -2.95 -8.83 4.21
C GLU A 116 -2.20 -10.03 3.59
N SER A 117 -1.79 -11.01 4.40
CA SER A 117 -1.00 -12.18 3.94
C SER A 117 -1.77 -13.10 3.01
N ASN A 118 -3.11 -13.07 3.06
CA ASN A 118 -3.98 -13.90 2.24
C ASN A 118 -4.31 -13.31 0.86
N ASN A 119 -3.82 -12.11 0.54
CA ASN A 119 -3.94 -11.60 -0.82
C ASN A 119 -3.18 -12.46 -1.83
N PRO A 120 -3.57 -12.45 -3.11
CA PRO A 120 -2.77 -13.06 -4.18
C PRO A 120 -1.28 -12.69 -4.05
N THR A 121 -0.40 -13.64 -4.35
CA THR A 121 1.06 -13.53 -4.14
C THR A 121 1.49 -13.31 -2.67
N GLY A 122 0.64 -13.70 -1.72
CA GLY A 122 0.96 -13.72 -0.29
C GLY A 122 1.28 -12.37 0.34
N SER A 123 0.78 -11.25 -0.23
CA SER A 123 1.03 -9.92 0.33
C SER A 123 0.09 -8.82 -0.19
N PHE A 124 -0.01 -7.74 0.56
CA PHE A 124 -0.75 -6.52 0.20
C PHE A 124 -0.27 -5.87 -1.12
N LYS A 125 0.87 -6.28 -1.67
CA LYS A 125 1.38 -5.74 -2.95
C LYS A 125 0.41 -6.02 -4.09
N ALA A 126 -0.36 -7.11 -4.02
CA ALA A 126 -1.43 -7.45 -4.95
C ALA A 126 -2.37 -6.28 -5.23
N ARG A 127 -2.86 -5.60 -4.18
CA ARG A 127 -3.80 -4.47 -4.30
C ARG A 127 -3.27 -3.36 -5.21
N GLY A 128 -2.04 -2.90 -4.94
CA GLY A 128 -1.45 -1.81 -5.72
C GLY A 128 -1.11 -2.23 -7.15
N LEU A 129 -0.61 -3.45 -7.32
CA LEU A 129 -0.25 -3.93 -8.66
C LEU A 129 -1.50 -4.28 -9.48
N ALA A 130 -2.60 -4.72 -8.87
CA ALA A 130 -3.89 -4.85 -9.54
C ALA A 130 -4.34 -3.52 -10.16
N ALA A 131 -4.33 -2.44 -9.38
CA ALA A 131 -4.72 -1.11 -9.86
C ALA A 131 -3.76 -0.60 -10.96
N ALA A 132 -2.44 -0.66 -10.73
CA ALA A 132 -1.44 -0.15 -11.67
C ALA A 132 -1.43 -0.93 -12.99
N ILE A 133 -1.47 -2.26 -12.95
CA ILE A 133 -1.47 -3.10 -14.16
C ILE A 133 -2.79 -2.98 -14.93
N SER A 134 -3.93 -2.90 -14.24
CA SER A 134 -5.22 -2.66 -14.89
C SER A 134 -5.23 -1.32 -15.62
N LYS A 135 -4.72 -0.27 -14.99
CA LYS A 135 -4.62 1.05 -15.64
C LYS A 135 -3.58 1.06 -16.77
N ALA A 136 -2.44 0.40 -16.59
CA ALA A 136 -1.45 0.25 -17.67
C ALA A 136 -2.06 -0.44 -18.89
N LYS A 137 -2.83 -1.54 -18.70
CA LYS A 137 -3.58 -2.21 -19.76
C LYS A 137 -4.58 -1.26 -20.45
N GLU A 138 -5.33 -0.45 -19.68
CA GLU A 138 -6.28 0.53 -20.22
C GLU A 138 -5.59 1.59 -21.06
N LEU A 139 -4.37 1.98 -20.69
CA LEU A 139 -3.55 2.96 -21.42
C LEU A 139 -2.78 2.35 -22.62
N GLY A 140 -2.99 1.06 -22.93
CA GLY A 140 -2.33 0.40 -24.05
C GLY A 140 -0.85 0.06 -23.80
N VAL A 141 -0.42 0.02 -22.54
CA VAL A 141 0.95 -0.43 -22.18
C VAL A 141 1.09 -1.91 -22.48
N GLU A 142 2.16 -2.31 -23.14
CA GLU A 142 2.45 -3.72 -23.47
C GLU A 142 3.51 -4.35 -22.55
N LYS A 143 4.34 -3.52 -21.90
CA LYS A 143 5.49 -3.98 -21.13
C LYS A 143 5.75 -3.12 -19.91
N VAL A 144 5.94 -3.80 -18.76
CA VAL A 144 6.11 -3.18 -17.44
C VAL A 144 7.42 -3.60 -16.79
N ILE A 145 8.03 -2.70 -16.05
CA ILE A 145 9.32 -2.91 -15.41
C ILE A 145 9.30 -2.46 -13.96
N ILE A 146 10.02 -3.17 -13.09
CA ILE A 146 10.17 -2.78 -11.69
C ILE A 146 11.54 -3.20 -11.13
N PRO A 147 12.24 -2.36 -10.36
CA PRO A 147 13.27 -2.77 -9.41
C PRO A 147 12.61 -3.16 -8.08
N THR A 148 13.00 -4.30 -7.50
CA THR A 148 12.42 -4.72 -6.21
C THR A 148 13.31 -5.70 -5.47
N ALA A 149 13.31 -5.65 -4.14
CA ALA A 149 13.97 -6.62 -3.27
C ALA A 149 12.97 -7.62 -2.64
N GLY A 150 11.75 -7.78 -3.21
CA GLY A 150 10.78 -8.71 -2.60
C GLY A 150 9.40 -8.69 -3.26
N ASN A 151 8.37 -8.71 -2.44
CA ASN A 151 6.95 -8.97 -2.77
C ASN A 151 6.35 -8.17 -3.95
N ALA A 152 6.91 -7.00 -4.29
CA ALA A 152 6.36 -6.20 -5.40
C ALA A 152 6.65 -6.83 -6.77
N GLY A 153 7.77 -7.55 -6.90
CA GLY A 153 8.11 -8.27 -8.14
C GLY A 153 7.13 -9.37 -8.45
N GLY A 154 6.91 -10.29 -7.50
CA GLY A 154 5.97 -11.39 -7.66
C GLY A 154 4.55 -10.90 -7.96
N ALA A 155 4.10 -9.86 -7.24
CA ALA A 155 2.80 -9.27 -7.52
C ALA A 155 2.75 -8.64 -8.93
N MET A 156 3.75 -7.85 -9.34
CA MET A 156 3.79 -7.30 -10.71
C MET A 156 3.76 -8.42 -11.76
N ALA A 157 4.59 -9.43 -11.60
CA ALA A 157 4.67 -10.56 -12.52
C ALA A 157 3.33 -11.28 -12.69
N ALA A 158 2.65 -11.60 -11.57
CA ALA A 158 1.36 -12.29 -11.59
C ALA A 158 0.27 -11.47 -12.29
N TYR A 159 0.16 -10.18 -11.97
CA TYR A 159 -0.84 -9.30 -12.59
C TYR A 159 -0.51 -9.00 -14.06
N ALA A 160 0.77 -8.82 -14.42
CA ALA A 160 1.20 -8.66 -15.80
C ALA A 160 0.89 -9.90 -16.64
N ALA A 161 1.19 -11.11 -16.13
CA ALA A 161 0.82 -12.36 -16.78
C ALA A 161 -0.69 -12.48 -17.00
N ARG A 162 -1.51 -12.16 -15.99
CA ARG A 162 -2.97 -12.15 -16.09
C ARG A 162 -3.49 -11.14 -17.11
N ALA A 163 -2.80 -10.01 -17.27
CA ALA A 163 -3.12 -8.94 -18.22
C ALA A 163 -2.61 -9.20 -19.65
N GLY A 164 -1.74 -10.18 -19.85
CA GLY A 164 -1.05 -10.44 -21.11
C GLY A 164 0.07 -9.43 -21.40
N LEU A 165 0.64 -8.78 -20.38
CA LEU A 165 1.74 -7.83 -20.50
C LEU A 165 3.10 -8.51 -20.29
N LYS A 166 4.15 -8.02 -20.94
CA LYS A 166 5.53 -8.43 -20.66
C LYS A 166 5.99 -7.79 -19.34
N ALA A 167 6.67 -8.56 -18.51
CA ALA A 167 7.19 -8.11 -17.21
C ALA A 167 8.70 -8.31 -17.14
N HIS A 168 9.44 -7.26 -16.74
CA HIS A 168 10.87 -7.32 -16.46
C HIS A 168 11.15 -6.83 -15.04
N ILE A 169 11.97 -7.57 -14.30
CA ILE A 169 12.22 -7.33 -12.89
C ILE A 169 13.72 -7.33 -12.62
N PHE A 170 14.21 -6.23 -12.04
CA PHE A 170 15.56 -6.15 -11.50
C PHE A 170 15.54 -6.40 -10.00
N MET A 171 16.30 -7.41 -9.54
CA MET A 171 16.38 -7.76 -8.11
C MET A 171 17.83 -7.83 -7.62
N PRO A 172 18.14 -7.34 -6.42
CA PRO A 172 19.39 -7.69 -5.75
C PRO A 172 19.57 -9.20 -5.64
N LYS A 173 20.81 -9.69 -5.72
CA LYS A 173 21.13 -11.12 -5.62
C LYS A 173 20.71 -11.76 -4.29
N ASP A 174 20.64 -10.97 -3.23
CA ASP A 174 20.21 -11.38 -1.87
C ASP A 174 18.69 -11.37 -1.66
N THR A 175 17.91 -11.10 -2.71
CA THR A 175 16.43 -11.20 -2.65
C THR A 175 16.01 -12.64 -2.30
N PRO A 176 15.04 -12.84 -1.37
CA PRO A 176 14.59 -14.17 -0.98
C PRO A 176 14.21 -15.06 -2.16
N VAL A 177 14.59 -16.34 -2.11
CA VAL A 177 14.38 -17.31 -3.20
C VAL A 177 12.91 -17.37 -3.62
N ALA A 178 12.00 -17.42 -2.66
CA ALA A 178 10.56 -17.46 -2.94
C ALA A 178 10.11 -16.29 -3.82
N ASN A 179 10.60 -15.07 -3.58
CA ASN A 179 10.25 -13.89 -4.37
C ASN A 179 10.82 -13.92 -5.79
N ARG A 180 12.00 -14.55 -5.98
CA ARG A 180 12.59 -14.72 -7.30
C ARG A 180 11.82 -15.75 -8.11
N GLU A 181 11.54 -16.91 -7.50
CA GLU A 181 10.90 -18.03 -8.19
C GLU A 181 9.42 -17.76 -8.49
N GLU A 182 8.66 -17.11 -7.59
CA GLU A 182 7.27 -16.71 -7.90
C GLU A 182 7.19 -15.77 -9.10
N SER A 183 8.20 -14.92 -9.29
CA SER A 183 8.24 -14.00 -10.44
C SER A 183 8.56 -14.76 -11.75
N ARG A 184 9.50 -15.72 -11.70
CA ARG A 184 9.91 -16.50 -12.87
C ARG A 184 8.84 -17.47 -13.32
N ILE A 185 8.18 -18.16 -12.39
CA ILE A 185 7.19 -19.20 -12.72
C ILE A 185 5.99 -18.66 -13.49
N VAL A 186 5.65 -17.38 -13.31
CA VAL A 186 4.59 -16.72 -14.07
C VAL A 186 5.07 -16.01 -15.34
N GLY A 187 6.34 -16.23 -15.74
CA GLY A 187 6.89 -15.81 -17.03
C GLY A 187 7.54 -14.43 -17.06
N ALA A 188 7.81 -13.80 -15.91
CA ALA A 188 8.57 -12.55 -15.90
C ALA A 188 10.07 -12.79 -16.14
N GLU A 189 10.70 -11.88 -16.87
CA GLU A 189 12.16 -11.81 -16.99
C GLU A 189 12.74 -11.26 -15.69
N VAL A 190 13.56 -12.05 -14.99
CA VAL A 190 14.19 -11.66 -13.71
C VAL A 190 15.68 -11.54 -13.88
N GLU A 191 16.19 -10.32 -13.73
CA GLU A 191 17.61 -10.00 -13.75
C GLU A 191 18.13 -9.74 -12.33
N LEU A 192 19.15 -10.53 -11.93
CA LEU A 192 19.78 -10.41 -10.62
C LEU A 192 20.96 -9.45 -10.67
N VAL A 193 20.90 -8.41 -9.85
CA VAL A 193 21.89 -7.32 -9.77
C VAL A 193 22.84 -7.58 -8.60
N ASP A 194 24.14 -7.45 -8.87
CA ASP A 194 25.16 -7.45 -7.83
C ASP A 194 25.24 -6.04 -7.21
N GLY A 195 24.44 -5.79 -6.20
CA GLY A 195 24.27 -4.47 -5.61
C GLY A 195 23.02 -4.35 -4.78
N LEU A 196 22.68 -3.11 -4.43
CA LEU A 196 21.50 -2.75 -3.65
C LEU A 196 20.29 -2.51 -4.55
N ILE A 197 19.14 -2.29 -3.93
CA ILE A 197 17.90 -1.88 -4.61
C ILE A 197 18.07 -0.58 -5.43
N SER A 198 18.97 0.32 -5.01
CA SER A 198 19.34 1.53 -5.76
C SER A 198 19.99 1.23 -7.11
N ASP A 199 20.85 0.19 -7.17
CA ASP A 199 21.51 -0.24 -8.40
C ASP A 199 20.50 -0.89 -9.34
N ALA A 200 19.64 -1.75 -8.81
CA ALA A 200 18.52 -2.32 -9.55
C ALA A 200 17.59 -1.21 -10.10
N ALA A 201 17.31 -0.16 -9.29
CA ALA A 201 16.48 0.97 -9.71
C ALA A 201 17.12 1.80 -10.83
N ARG A 202 18.44 1.99 -10.81
CA ARG A 202 19.17 2.66 -11.88
C ARG A 202 19.07 1.89 -13.19
N LEU A 203 19.36 0.58 -13.18
CA LEU A 203 19.30 -0.28 -14.36
C LEU A 203 17.87 -0.36 -14.93
N ALA A 204 16.87 -0.54 -14.08
CA ALA A 204 15.46 -0.54 -14.49
C ALA A 204 15.05 0.78 -15.13
N GLY A 205 15.47 1.92 -14.57
CA GLY A 205 15.21 3.25 -15.12
C GLY A 205 15.88 3.50 -16.48
N GLU A 206 17.13 3.03 -16.64
CA GLU A 206 17.84 3.10 -17.93
C GLU A 206 17.12 2.27 -19.00
N LYS A 207 16.76 1.02 -18.68
CA LYS A 207 16.02 0.14 -19.60
C LYS A 207 14.63 0.71 -19.93
N ALA A 208 13.93 1.25 -18.93
CA ALA A 208 12.62 1.87 -19.14
C ALA A 208 12.70 3.01 -20.16
N ARG A 209 13.69 3.90 -20.01
CA ARG A 209 13.89 5.04 -20.90
C ARG A 209 14.32 4.63 -22.33
N LEU A 210 15.22 3.64 -22.45
CA LEU A 210 15.78 3.24 -23.74
C LEU A 210 14.80 2.39 -24.58
N GLU A 211 14.02 1.55 -23.92
CA GLU A 211 13.18 0.56 -24.57
C GLU A 211 11.68 0.82 -24.41
N GLY A 212 11.28 1.92 -23.73
CA GLY A 212 9.88 2.30 -23.54
C GLY A 212 9.10 1.35 -22.64
N TRP A 213 9.71 0.84 -21.55
CA TRP A 213 9.00 0.10 -20.51
C TRP A 213 8.29 1.06 -19.57
N PHE A 214 7.08 0.71 -19.14
CA PHE A 214 6.38 1.47 -18.11
C PHE A 214 6.92 1.08 -16.72
N ASP A 215 7.60 2.02 -16.04
CA ASP A 215 8.18 1.82 -14.71
C ASP A 215 7.07 1.88 -13.65
N VAL A 216 6.74 0.72 -13.06
CA VAL A 216 5.76 0.61 -11.98
C VAL A 216 6.39 0.67 -10.59
N SER A 217 7.51 1.35 -10.43
CA SER A 217 8.16 1.57 -9.13
C SER A 217 7.27 2.37 -8.18
N THR A 218 7.51 2.18 -6.88
CA THR A 218 6.77 2.82 -5.81
C THR A 218 6.75 4.35 -5.95
N PHE A 219 5.56 4.93 -6.09
CA PHE A 219 5.29 6.36 -6.28
C PHE A 219 5.88 7.03 -7.54
N LYS A 220 6.57 6.28 -8.39
CA LYS A 220 6.96 6.75 -9.71
C LYS A 220 5.85 6.59 -10.75
N GLU A 221 4.80 5.89 -10.40
CA GLU A 221 3.55 5.83 -11.13
C GLU A 221 2.36 6.12 -10.17
N PRO A 222 1.24 6.65 -10.67
CA PRO A 222 0.20 7.20 -9.80
C PRO A 222 -0.76 6.17 -9.20
N TYR A 223 -0.79 4.92 -9.66
CA TYR A 223 -1.95 4.05 -9.46
C TYR A 223 -1.81 2.99 -8.38
N ARG A 224 -0.58 2.63 -7.98
CA ARG A 224 -0.35 1.66 -6.90
C ARG A 224 -0.89 2.13 -5.56
N VAL A 225 -0.84 3.43 -5.29
CA VAL A 225 -1.38 4.02 -4.06
C VAL A 225 -2.91 3.86 -4.01
N GLU A 226 -3.59 3.92 -5.16
CA GLU A 226 -5.04 3.79 -5.25
C GLU A 226 -5.53 2.39 -4.88
N GLY A 227 -4.85 1.34 -5.33
CA GLY A 227 -5.16 -0.01 -4.86
C GLY A 227 -4.92 -0.19 -3.36
N LYS A 228 -3.93 0.52 -2.79
CA LYS A 228 -3.61 0.47 -1.35
C LYS A 228 -4.61 1.25 -0.49
N LYS A 229 -5.17 2.36 -0.98
CA LYS A 229 -6.13 3.15 -0.21
C LYS A 229 -7.37 2.34 0.17
N VAL A 230 -7.72 1.31 -0.59
CA VAL A 230 -8.85 0.41 -0.30
C VAL A 230 -8.73 -0.24 1.08
N MET A 231 -7.52 -0.44 1.61
CA MET A 231 -7.34 -0.89 3.00
C MET A 231 -8.00 0.05 4.00
N GLY A 232 -7.97 1.36 3.76
CA GLY A 232 -8.64 2.37 4.59
C GLY A 232 -10.16 2.28 4.50
N TYR A 233 -10.71 2.06 3.31
CA TYR A 233 -12.14 1.86 3.12
C TYR A 233 -12.63 0.60 3.84
N GLU A 234 -11.91 -0.51 3.71
CA GLU A 234 -12.23 -1.76 4.38
C GLU A 234 -12.17 -1.63 5.91
N LEU A 235 -11.24 -0.85 6.45
CA LEU A 235 -11.19 -0.57 7.89
C LEU A 235 -12.43 0.20 8.34
N ALA A 236 -12.78 1.30 7.66
CA ALA A 236 -13.96 2.08 7.98
C ALA A 236 -15.23 1.24 7.96
N GLU A 237 -15.42 0.42 6.91
CA GLU A 237 -16.55 -0.50 6.82
C GLU A 237 -16.56 -1.52 7.97
N SER A 238 -15.40 -2.14 8.28
CA SER A 238 -15.27 -3.15 9.34
C SER A 238 -15.59 -2.61 10.73
N PHE A 239 -15.43 -1.31 10.95
CA PHE A 239 -15.75 -0.63 12.19
C PHE A 239 -17.08 0.13 12.14
N GLY A 240 -17.99 -0.22 11.22
CA GLY A 240 -19.28 0.44 11.10
C GLY A 240 -19.15 1.92 10.73
N TRP A 241 -18.26 2.22 9.79
CA TRP A 241 -17.96 3.55 9.26
C TRP A 241 -17.35 4.51 10.30
N GLN A 242 -16.65 3.93 11.25
CA GLN A 242 -15.74 4.62 12.16
C GLN A 242 -14.30 4.26 11.80
N LEU A 243 -13.34 4.97 12.36
CA LEU A 243 -11.93 4.66 12.21
C LEU A 243 -11.32 4.22 13.55
N PRO A 244 -10.25 3.43 13.56
CA PRO A 244 -9.54 3.09 14.78
C PRO A 244 -8.83 4.32 15.37
N ASP A 245 -8.36 4.23 16.61
CA ASP A 245 -7.61 5.31 17.25
C ASP A 245 -6.15 5.34 16.80
N VAL A 246 -5.57 4.16 16.53
CA VAL A 246 -4.16 4.03 16.13
C VAL A 246 -4.02 2.99 15.03
N ILE A 247 -3.24 3.33 14.01
CA ILE A 247 -2.79 2.39 12.97
C ILE A 247 -1.27 2.27 13.03
N VAL A 248 -0.76 1.07 13.27
CA VAL A 248 0.67 0.77 13.27
C VAL A 248 1.04 0.09 11.96
N TYR A 249 1.81 0.78 11.11
CA TYR A 249 2.00 0.40 9.72
C TYR A 249 3.48 0.26 9.34
N PRO A 250 3.90 -0.89 8.74
CA PRO A 250 5.30 -1.10 8.33
C PRO A 250 5.62 -0.25 7.10
N THR A 251 6.57 0.66 7.24
CA THR A 251 6.79 1.75 6.29
C THR A 251 8.16 1.66 5.59
N GLY A 252 8.21 0.98 4.44
CA GLY A 252 9.32 1.11 3.51
C GLY A 252 9.08 2.27 2.54
N GLY A 253 8.44 1.99 1.38
CA GLY A 253 8.06 3.02 0.42
C GLY A 253 6.82 3.86 0.79
N GLY A 254 6.04 3.49 1.81
CA GLY A 254 4.96 4.28 2.40
C GLY A 254 3.62 4.30 1.65
N THR A 255 3.47 3.55 0.53
CA THR A 255 2.22 3.62 -0.29
C THR A 255 0.95 3.25 0.47
N GLY A 256 1.00 2.34 1.44
CA GLY A 256 -0.17 1.95 2.21
C GLY A 256 -0.56 3.00 3.24
N LEU A 257 0.41 3.58 3.94
CA LEU A 257 0.19 4.66 4.89
C LEU A 257 -0.46 5.86 4.18
N VAL A 258 0.17 6.35 3.12
CA VAL A 258 -0.35 7.47 2.31
C VAL A 258 -1.69 7.13 1.65
N GLY A 259 -1.85 5.90 1.17
CA GLY A 259 -3.11 5.45 0.58
C GLY A 259 -4.27 5.47 1.58
N MET A 260 -4.07 4.96 2.79
CA MET A 260 -5.09 4.98 3.83
C MET A 260 -5.42 6.39 4.29
N TRP A 261 -4.42 7.26 4.47
CA TRP A 261 -4.65 8.67 4.83
C TRP A 261 -5.49 9.39 3.77
N LYS A 262 -5.19 9.14 2.48
CA LYS A 262 -6.01 9.62 1.36
C LYS A 262 -7.43 9.06 1.41
N ALA A 263 -7.60 7.75 1.69
CA ALA A 263 -8.90 7.12 1.80
C ALA A 263 -9.77 7.75 2.90
N PHE A 264 -9.19 8.06 4.05
CA PHE A 264 -9.91 8.70 5.15
C PHE A 264 -10.41 10.10 4.78
N ALA A 265 -9.59 10.87 4.05
CA ALA A 265 -10.00 12.17 3.52
C ALA A 265 -11.17 12.05 2.51
N GLU A 266 -11.11 11.06 1.61
CA GLU A 266 -12.18 10.80 0.64
C GLU A 266 -13.48 10.35 1.32
N LEU A 267 -13.40 9.47 2.32
CA LEU A 267 -14.58 9.03 3.09
C LEU A 267 -15.23 10.17 3.88
N GLU A 268 -14.43 11.09 4.43
CA GLU A 268 -14.91 12.27 5.12
C GLU A 268 -15.63 13.21 4.15
N GLU A 269 -15.03 13.50 2.98
CA GLU A 269 -15.64 14.34 1.93
C GLU A 269 -16.93 13.74 1.37
N LEU A 270 -16.99 12.40 1.23
CA LEU A 270 -18.20 11.67 0.86
C LEU A 270 -19.30 11.72 1.94
N GLY A 271 -18.95 12.07 3.17
CA GLY A 271 -19.86 12.03 4.31
C GLY A 271 -20.23 10.61 4.73
N TRP A 272 -19.34 9.63 4.49
CA TRP A 272 -19.60 8.23 4.80
C TRP A 272 -19.16 7.83 6.21
N LEU A 273 -18.32 8.64 6.87
CA LEU A 273 -17.89 8.39 8.24
C LEU A 273 -18.95 8.86 9.26
N GLU A 274 -19.11 8.11 10.35
CA GLU A 274 -20.01 8.46 11.46
C GLU A 274 -19.48 9.62 12.32
N ASN A 275 -18.19 9.89 12.25
CA ASN A 275 -17.53 11.00 12.94
C ASN A 275 -16.28 11.46 12.16
N THR A 276 -15.68 12.57 12.57
CA THR A 276 -14.48 13.16 11.94
C THR A 276 -13.17 12.72 12.59
N HIS A 277 -13.21 11.74 13.51
CA HIS A 277 -12.00 11.21 14.13
C HIS A 277 -11.17 10.46 13.10
N ARG A 278 -9.89 10.78 13.00
CA ARG A 278 -8.91 10.05 12.19
C ARG A 278 -7.86 9.40 13.06
N PRO A 279 -7.34 8.23 12.66
CA PRO A 279 -6.33 7.53 13.46
C PRO A 279 -5.01 8.28 13.53
N ARG A 280 -4.31 8.15 14.63
CA ARG A 280 -2.89 8.45 14.71
C ARG A 280 -2.12 7.41 13.91
N MET A 281 -1.34 7.85 12.91
CA MET A 281 -0.57 6.97 12.03
C MET A 281 0.82 6.73 12.59
N VAL A 282 1.17 5.48 12.85
CA VAL A 282 2.51 5.08 13.30
C VAL A 282 3.27 4.46 12.14
N ALA A 283 4.35 5.12 11.70
CA ALA A 283 5.25 4.57 10.70
C ALA A 283 6.33 3.73 11.38
N VAL A 284 6.41 2.44 11.04
CA VAL A 284 7.42 1.53 11.59
C VAL A 284 8.50 1.25 10.57
N GLN A 285 9.77 1.40 10.97
CA GLN A 285 10.94 1.06 10.19
C GLN A 285 11.89 0.14 10.98
N ALA A 286 12.86 -0.46 10.29
CA ALA A 286 13.93 -1.21 10.95
C ALA A 286 15.08 -0.26 11.32
N GLU A 287 15.71 -0.45 12.48
CA GLU A 287 16.86 0.38 12.94
C GLU A 287 17.97 0.45 11.89
N GLY A 288 18.24 -0.63 11.18
CA GLY A 288 19.25 -0.66 10.12
C GLY A 288 18.87 0.09 8.83
N CYS A 289 17.62 0.61 8.72
CA CYS A 289 17.14 1.43 7.61
C CYS A 289 15.91 2.26 8.03
N ALA A 290 16.12 3.39 8.71
CA ALA A 290 15.07 4.19 9.34
C ALA A 290 15.07 5.69 8.90
N PRO A 291 15.11 6.00 7.58
CA PRO A 291 15.18 7.40 7.13
C PRO A 291 13.95 8.23 7.52
N VAL A 292 12.75 7.63 7.58
CA VAL A 292 11.51 8.33 7.99
C VAL A 292 11.53 8.64 9.48
N VAL A 293 11.97 7.69 10.31
CA VAL A 293 12.09 7.90 11.77
C VAL A 293 13.08 9.03 12.05
N HIS A 294 14.27 8.96 11.45
CA HIS A 294 15.29 10.01 11.61
C HIS A 294 14.78 11.38 11.17
N ALA A 295 14.09 11.48 10.04
CA ALA A 295 13.52 12.74 9.57
C ALA A 295 12.42 13.26 10.52
N PHE A 296 11.55 12.37 11.01
CA PHE A 296 10.48 12.72 11.94
C PHE A 296 11.04 13.26 13.27
N GLU A 297 12.01 12.59 13.86
CA GLU A 297 12.67 13.01 15.12
C GLU A 297 13.32 14.39 15.02
N ASN A 298 13.81 14.74 13.81
CA ASN A 298 14.41 16.05 13.54
C ASN A 298 13.41 17.11 13.04
N GLY A 299 12.10 16.82 13.02
CA GLY A 299 11.06 17.74 12.54
C GLY A 299 11.17 18.08 11.04
N ALA A 300 11.84 17.22 10.25
CA ALA A 300 12.09 17.45 8.84
C ALA A 300 10.87 17.11 7.97
N SER A 301 10.77 17.75 6.80
CA SER A 301 9.72 17.48 5.79
C SER A 301 10.17 16.50 4.70
N TYR A 302 11.43 16.08 4.70
CA TYR A 302 12.05 15.17 3.73
C TYR A 302 13.09 14.29 4.42
N CYS A 303 13.27 13.08 3.90
CA CYS A 303 14.30 12.17 4.38
C CYS A 303 15.64 12.40 3.69
N ASP A 304 16.72 12.22 4.43
CA ASP A 304 18.04 12.00 3.85
C ASP A 304 18.16 10.56 3.34
N PHE A 305 19.13 10.32 2.45
CA PHE A 305 19.42 8.98 1.97
C PHE A 305 20.13 8.18 3.07
N TRP A 306 19.57 7.00 3.40
CA TRP A 306 20.15 6.11 4.42
C TRP A 306 21.27 5.26 3.84
N THR A 307 22.47 5.41 4.37
CA THR A 307 23.64 4.64 3.96
C THR A 307 23.71 3.29 4.68
N ASN A 308 24.30 2.27 4.04
CA ASN A 308 24.51 0.94 4.62
C ASN A 308 23.23 0.27 5.14
N ALA A 309 22.13 0.41 4.41
CA ALA A 309 20.83 -0.15 4.78
C ALA A 309 20.87 -1.68 4.92
N GLN A 310 20.59 -2.19 6.12
CA GLN A 310 20.55 -3.61 6.44
C GLN A 310 19.37 -3.94 7.36
N THR A 311 18.61 -4.96 7.03
CA THR A 311 17.57 -5.56 7.89
C THR A 311 17.07 -6.86 7.28
N ILE A 312 16.60 -7.78 8.12
CA ILE A 312 15.90 -9.01 7.71
C ILE A 312 14.55 -8.72 7.04
N ALA A 313 13.93 -7.59 7.37
CA ALA A 313 12.67 -7.12 6.78
C ALA A 313 12.93 -6.43 5.43
N SER A 314 13.11 -7.22 4.35
CA SER A 314 13.50 -6.72 3.03
C SER A 314 12.57 -5.62 2.49
N GLY A 315 11.27 -5.67 2.83
CA GLY A 315 10.28 -4.65 2.47
C GLY A 315 10.43 -3.32 3.21
N LEU A 316 11.18 -3.29 4.33
CA LEU A 316 11.54 -2.07 5.05
C LEU A 316 12.90 -1.50 4.62
N ARG A 317 13.71 -2.28 3.88
CA ARG A 317 15.04 -1.84 3.40
C ARG A 317 14.91 -0.88 2.21
N VAL A 318 14.38 0.30 2.49
CA VAL A 318 14.17 1.39 1.51
C VAL A 318 14.94 2.63 1.96
N PRO A 319 16.18 2.85 1.44
CA PRO A 319 17.07 3.94 1.87
C PRO A 319 16.50 5.34 1.71
N LYS A 320 15.59 5.53 0.75
CA LYS A 320 14.81 6.75 0.55
C LYS A 320 13.52 6.45 -0.20
N SER A 321 12.38 6.85 0.35
CA SER A 321 11.10 6.80 -0.37
C SER A 321 11.02 7.94 -1.38
N PHE A 322 10.42 7.68 -2.56
CA PHE A 322 10.19 8.72 -3.57
C PHE A 322 9.17 9.78 -3.10
N ALA A 323 8.26 9.39 -2.21
CA ALA A 323 7.22 10.26 -1.65
C ALA A 323 7.37 10.44 -0.13
N ASP A 324 8.59 10.56 0.37
CA ASP A 324 8.90 10.74 1.78
C ASP A 324 8.15 11.92 2.42
N HIS A 325 8.00 13.03 1.69
CA HIS A 325 7.25 14.20 2.12
C HIS A 325 5.77 13.92 2.41
N LEU A 326 5.14 12.98 1.68
CA LEU A 326 3.76 12.57 1.95
C LEU A 326 3.69 11.72 3.22
N ILE A 327 4.64 10.81 3.40
CA ILE A 327 4.70 9.98 4.60
C ILE A 327 4.84 10.85 5.85
N LEU A 328 5.79 11.78 5.84
CA LEU A 328 6.04 12.68 6.97
C LEU A 328 4.84 13.61 7.23
N ARG A 329 4.26 14.19 6.17
CA ARG A 329 3.03 14.99 6.27
C ARG A 329 1.92 14.21 6.97
N ASP A 330 1.65 12.98 6.54
CA ASP A 330 0.54 12.17 7.05
C ASP A 330 0.77 11.78 8.53
N ILE A 331 2.02 11.53 8.92
CA ILE A 331 2.38 11.30 10.33
C ILE A 331 2.13 12.58 11.16
N TYR A 332 2.58 13.75 10.69
CA TYR A 332 2.39 15.01 11.41
C TYR A 332 0.91 15.41 11.50
N GLU A 333 0.17 15.35 10.39
CA GLU A 333 -1.25 15.70 10.34
C GLU A 333 -2.10 14.78 11.22
N SER A 334 -1.75 13.50 11.31
CA SER A 334 -2.43 12.52 12.17
C SER A 334 -2.06 12.64 13.65
N GLN A 335 -1.14 13.50 14.03
CA GLN A 335 -0.54 13.53 15.37
C GLN A 335 0.06 12.16 15.76
N GLY A 336 0.54 11.43 14.75
CA GLY A 336 1.14 10.12 14.87
C GLY A 336 2.59 10.16 15.31
N THR A 337 3.30 9.07 15.04
CA THR A 337 4.72 8.96 15.38
C THR A 337 5.45 8.04 14.39
N ALA A 338 6.77 7.99 14.48
CA ALA A 338 7.60 7.06 13.73
C ALA A 338 8.49 6.28 14.72
N VAL A 339 8.60 4.95 14.53
CA VAL A 339 9.31 4.05 15.45
C VAL A 339 10.27 3.17 14.68
N ALA A 340 11.53 3.09 15.13
CA ALA A 340 12.51 2.14 14.63
C ALA A 340 12.61 0.92 15.56
N VAL A 341 12.69 -0.27 14.97
CA VAL A 341 12.77 -1.54 15.71
C VAL A 341 13.94 -2.39 15.22
N GLY A 342 14.65 -3.02 16.14
CA GLY A 342 15.78 -3.90 15.83
C GLY A 342 15.34 -5.25 15.26
N ASP A 343 16.17 -5.86 14.41
CA ASP A 343 15.89 -7.16 13.77
C ASP A 343 15.61 -8.28 14.79
N LYS A 344 16.27 -8.24 15.96
CA LYS A 344 16.02 -9.20 17.05
C LYS A 344 14.59 -9.07 17.57
N ALA A 345 14.13 -7.85 17.85
CA ALA A 345 12.76 -7.59 18.30
C ALA A 345 11.72 -8.02 17.25
N ILE A 346 12.01 -7.77 15.96
CA ILE A 346 11.16 -8.24 14.85
C ILE A 346 10.98 -9.76 14.89
N LEU A 347 12.06 -10.53 15.05
CA LEU A 347 12.00 -11.99 15.12
C LEU A 347 11.27 -12.50 16.38
N GLU A 348 11.46 -11.85 17.51
CA GLU A 348 10.77 -12.19 18.76
C GLU A 348 9.27 -11.92 18.63
N SER A 349 8.87 -10.77 18.10
CA SER A 349 7.47 -10.41 17.85
C SER A 349 6.82 -11.33 16.78
N GLN A 350 7.56 -11.76 15.75
CA GLN A 350 7.08 -12.76 14.79
C GLN A 350 6.73 -14.08 15.47
N LYS A 351 7.61 -14.58 16.34
CA LYS A 351 7.37 -15.79 17.13
C LYS A 351 6.21 -15.62 18.11
N LEU A 352 6.07 -14.44 18.69
CA LEU A 352 5.00 -14.12 19.63
C LEU A 352 3.63 -14.12 18.95
N LEU A 353 3.50 -13.44 17.79
CA LEU A 353 2.30 -13.46 16.94
C LEU A 353 1.92 -14.90 16.57
N ALA A 354 2.87 -15.69 16.10
CA ALA A 354 2.62 -17.07 15.72
C ALA A 354 2.17 -17.94 16.91
N ARG A 355 2.82 -17.83 18.07
CA ARG A 355 2.52 -18.66 19.23
C ARG A 355 1.24 -18.28 19.97
N LEU A 356 0.94 -16.99 20.03
CA LEU A 356 -0.24 -16.52 20.75
C LEU A 356 -1.48 -16.46 19.88
N GLU A 357 -1.35 -16.05 18.61
CA GLU A 357 -2.50 -15.78 17.76
C GLU A 357 -2.56 -16.65 16.50
N GLY A 358 -1.57 -17.53 16.27
CA GLY A 358 -1.52 -18.42 15.09
C GLY A 358 -1.19 -17.69 13.77
N ILE A 359 -0.66 -16.47 13.84
CA ILE A 359 -0.37 -15.65 12.68
C ILE A 359 1.12 -15.67 12.35
N PHE A 360 1.51 -16.35 11.28
CA PHE A 360 2.89 -16.32 10.81
C PHE A 360 3.10 -15.13 9.86
N ALA A 361 3.33 -13.97 10.47
CA ALA A 361 3.51 -12.71 9.77
C ALA A 361 4.88 -12.64 9.05
N ALA A 362 4.96 -11.88 7.96
CA ALA A 362 6.24 -11.45 7.40
C ALA A 362 7.01 -10.59 8.43
N PRO A 363 8.35 -10.49 8.34
CA PRO A 363 9.14 -9.64 9.25
C PRO A 363 8.62 -8.20 9.33
N GLU A 364 8.15 -7.64 8.20
CA GLU A 364 7.53 -6.31 8.15
C GLU A 364 6.27 -6.21 9.01
N GLY A 365 5.41 -7.25 8.97
CA GLY A 365 4.22 -7.33 9.82
C GLY A 365 4.57 -7.47 11.29
N ALA A 366 5.55 -8.32 11.61
CA ALA A 366 6.05 -8.50 12.97
C ALA A 366 6.67 -7.22 13.56
N ALA A 367 7.29 -6.39 12.73
CA ALA A 367 7.84 -5.10 13.15
C ALA A 367 6.78 -4.19 13.78
N THR A 368 5.51 -4.30 13.35
CA THR A 368 4.42 -3.50 13.94
C THR A 368 4.11 -3.88 15.38
N LEU A 369 4.22 -5.15 15.73
CA LEU A 369 4.09 -5.59 17.12
C LEU A 369 5.29 -5.13 17.96
N ALA A 370 6.52 -5.27 17.45
CA ALA A 370 7.72 -4.77 18.14
C ALA A 370 7.64 -3.26 18.42
N ALA A 371 7.11 -2.48 17.46
CA ALA A 371 6.88 -1.05 17.67
C ALA A 371 5.76 -0.79 18.70
N LEU A 372 4.68 -1.57 18.66
CA LEU A 372 3.61 -1.44 19.65
C LEU A 372 4.10 -1.71 21.08
N GLU A 373 4.95 -2.71 21.29
CA GLU A 373 5.55 -3.01 22.60
C GLU A 373 6.30 -1.78 23.14
N GLN A 374 7.11 -1.09 22.31
CA GLN A 374 7.77 0.17 22.71
C GLN A 374 6.75 1.28 23.03
N LEU A 375 5.69 1.43 22.25
CA LEU A 375 4.67 2.46 22.45
C LEU A 375 3.86 2.22 23.74
N VAL A 376 3.63 0.96 24.11
CA VAL A 376 3.01 0.59 25.40
C VAL A 376 3.92 0.95 26.57
N GLU A 377 5.20 0.59 26.50
CA GLU A 377 6.19 0.94 27.53
C GLU A 377 6.30 2.46 27.73
N GLN A 378 6.25 3.22 26.65
CA GLN A 378 6.28 4.69 26.64
C GLN A 378 4.95 5.33 27.07
N LYS A 379 3.88 4.55 27.27
CA LYS A 379 2.52 5.00 27.53
C LYS A 379 1.96 5.95 26.45
N TRP A 380 2.44 5.77 25.20
CA TRP A 380 1.99 6.56 24.06
C TRP A 380 0.60 6.11 23.57
N VAL A 381 0.25 4.83 23.74
CA VAL A 381 -1.08 4.27 23.55
C VAL A 381 -1.79 4.06 24.87
N GLN A 382 -3.13 4.13 24.87
CA GLN A 382 -3.97 3.92 26.05
C GLN A 382 -4.63 2.53 26.01
N PRO A 383 -4.96 1.91 27.15
CA PRO A 383 -5.54 0.57 27.22
C PRO A 383 -6.85 0.38 26.44
N ASP A 384 -7.69 1.40 26.41
CA ASP A 384 -9.04 1.41 25.79
C ASP A 384 -9.04 1.78 24.33
N GLU A 385 -7.90 2.20 23.77
CA GLU A 385 -7.79 2.57 22.36
C GLU A 385 -7.92 1.37 21.41
N ARG A 386 -8.60 1.57 20.30
CA ARG A 386 -8.69 0.61 19.20
C ARG A 386 -7.45 0.70 18.32
N ILE A 387 -6.58 -0.29 18.43
CA ILE A 387 -5.27 -0.32 17.77
C ILE A 387 -5.27 -1.39 16.69
N VAL A 388 -4.88 -1.01 15.46
CA VAL A 388 -4.77 -1.93 14.33
C VAL A 388 -3.31 -2.05 13.89
N LEU A 389 -2.76 -3.25 14.03
CA LEU A 389 -1.49 -3.64 13.42
C LEU A 389 -1.72 -4.05 11.96
N PHE A 390 -0.75 -3.83 11.08
CA PHE A 390 -0.78 -4.32 9.71
C PHE A 390 0.23 -5.45 9.49
N ASN A 391 -0.27 -6.66 9.26
CA ASN A 391 0.54 -7.72 8.67
C ASN A 391 0.46 -7.63 7.15
N THR A 392 1.51 -7.12 6.51
CA THR A 392 1.52 -6.83 5.07
C THR A 392 1.90 -8.01 4.17
N GLY A 393 2.26 -9.15 4.75
CA GLY A 393 2.62 -10.34 3.98
C GLY A 393 2.79 -11.60 4.80
N SER A 394 2.86 -12.74 4.12
CA SER A 394 3.04 -14.05 4.74
C SER A 394 4.50 -14.30 5.12
N GLY A 395 4.73 -14.83 6.32
CA GLY A 395 6.04 -15.30 6.78
C GLY A 395 6.60 -16.45 5.93
N LEU A 396 5.73 -17.22 5.26
CA LEU A 396 6.15 -18.30 4.36
C LEU A 396 7.06 -17.84 3.21
N LYS A 397 6.99 -16.59 2.82
CA LYS A 397 7.83 -16.02 1.75
C LYS A 397 9.26 -15.70 2.20
N TYR A 398 9.52 -15.78 3.49
CA TYR A 398 10.81 -15.48 4.13
C TYR A 398 11.52 -16.73 4.67
N LEU A 399 10.90 -17.91 4.49
CA LEU A 399 11.55 -19.16 4.82
C LEU A 399 12.70 -19.41 3.84
N ASP A 400 13.88 -19.70 4.39
CA ASP A 400 15.00 -20.19 3.61
C ASP A 400 14.93 -21.73 3.59
N PRO A 401 14.75 -22.35 2.42
CA PRO A 401 14.71 -23.82 2.32
C PRO A 401 15.98 -24.52 2.81
N GLN A 402 17.08 -23.78 2.94
CA GLN A 402 18.38 -24.30 3.38
C GLN A 402 18.66 -24.03 4.87
N SER A 403 17.85 -23.22 5.54
CA SER A 403 18.00 -22.95 6.98
C SER A 403 16.96 -23.73 7.78
N PRO A 404 17.37 -24.51 8.80
CA PRO A 404 16.41 -25.14 9.71
C PRO A 404 15.64 -24.05 10.46
N VAL A 405 14.35 -24.28 10.64
CA VAL A 405 13.41 -23.41 11.38
C VAL A 405 13.72 -23.43 12.89
#